data_8c34a560babbbadeb6ae01debd6a0f67
#
_entry.id   8c34a560babbbadeb6ae01debd6a0f67
#
_cell.length_a   1.000
_cell.length_b   1.000
_cell.length_c   1.000
_cell.angle_alpha   90.00
_cell.angle_beta   90.00
_cell.angle_gamma   90.00
#
_symmetry.space_group_name_H-M   'P 1'
#
loop_
_entity.id
_entity.type
_entity.pdbx_description
1 polymer ?
#
loop_
_entity_poly.entity_id
_entity_poly.type
_entity_poly.pdbx_seq_one_letter_code
_entity_poly.pdbx_strand_id
1 'polypeptide(L)'
;MTNQTTPYEMLGGEAGVARLTDRFYQLMDTVPQFAGIRAMHPESLQGSRDKLFMFLSGWFGGPDLFVEKFGHPRLRARHLPFAIGAAERDQWVACMVLAMEDCGIEEGLRQHLLKSFFNTADFMRNKDG
;
A
#
# COMPACT_ATOMS: atom_id res chain seq x y z
N MET A 1 32.20 -1.37 2.87
CA MET A 1 31.05 -2.22 2.69
C MET A 1 29.80 -1.55 3.20
N THR A 2 28.89 -1.28 2.33
CA THR A 2 27.66 -0.60 2.70
C THR A 2 26.61 -1.61 3.10
N ASN A 3 26.25 -1.61 4.35
CA ASN A 3 25.10 -2.38 4.81
C ASN A 3 23.86 -1.52 4.57
N GLN A 4 23.39 -1.56 3.33
CA GLN A 4 22.14 -0.85 3.03
C GLN A 4 20.97 -1.71 3.48
N THR A 5 20.36 -1.29 4.56
CA THR A 5 19.14 -1.93 5.04
C THR A 5 17.98 -1.44 4.19
N THR A 6 17.26 -2.35 3.56
CA THR A 6 16.08 -2.01 2.77
C THR A 6 14.90 -1.75 3.70
N PRO A 7 13.88 -1.00 3.23
CA PRO A 7 12.63 -0.88 4.00
C PRO A 7 12.04 -2.24 4.37
N TYR A 8 12.16 -3.23 3.47
CA TYR A 8 11.69 -4.59 3.74
C TYR A 8 12.30 -5.15 5.03
N GLU A 9 13.63 -5.04 5.15
CA GLU A 9 14.33 -5.52 6.34
C GLU A 9 13.97 -4.69 7.58
N MET A 10 13.86 -3.37 7.40
CA MET A 10 13.53 -2.46 8.51
C MET A 10 12.14 -2.71 9.06
N LEU A 11 11.22 -3.19 8.23
CA LEU A 11 9.85 -3.53 8.65
C LEU A 11 9.76 -4.89 9.35
N GLY A 12 10.80 -5.70 9.26
CA GLY A 12 10.79 -7.04 9.84
C GLY A 12 10.59 -8.14 8.81
N GLY A 13 10.90 -7.88 7.55
CA GLY A 13 10.80 -8.88 6.49
C GLY A 13 9.35 -9.25 6.17
N GLU A 14 9.16 -10.50 5.76
CA GLU A 14 7.84 -11.01 5.35
C GLU A 14 6.78 -10.77 6.42
N ALA A 15 7.06 -11.08 7.67
CA ALA A 15 6.10 -10.93 8.77
C ALA A 15 5.72 -9.46 8.98
N GLY A 16 6.68 -8.54 8.86
CA GLY A 16 6.42 -7.11 9.00
C GLY A 16 5.56 -6.56 7.89
N VAL A 17 5.84 -6.96 6.65
CA VAL A 17 5.04 -6.54 5.49
C VAL A 17 3.63 -7.11 5.59
N ALA A 18 3.49 -8.37 5.99
CA ALA A 18 2.19 -9.01 6.18
C ALA A 18 1.37 -8.26 7.24
N ARG A 19 1.98 -7.93 8.37
CA ARG A 19 1.30 -7.22 9.45
C ARG A 19 0.81 -5.83 8.99
N LEU A 20 1.65 -5.10 8.25
CA LEU A 20 1.27 -3.80 7.71
C LEU A 20 0.09 -3.93 6.74
N THR A 21 0.15 -4.90 5.84
CA THR A 21 -0.89 -5.13 4.84
C THR A 21 -2.22 -5.52 5.51
N ASP A 22 -2.16 -6.41 6.50
CA ASP A 22 -3.35 -6.83 7.24
C ASP A 22 -3.99 -5.65 7.97
N ARG A 23 -3.17 -4.82 8.63
CA ARG A 23 -3.70 -3.66 9.35
C ARG A 23 -4.30 -2.63 8.42
N PHE A 24 -3.67 -2.41 7.26
CA PHE A 24 -4.19 -1.50 6.25
C PHE A 24 -5.62 -1.88 5.83
N TYR A 25 -5.85 -3.15 5.53
CA TYR A 25 -7.19 -3.60 5.10
C TYR A 25 -8.18 -3.68 6.25
N GLN A 26 -7.73 -3.95 7.47
CA GLN A 26 -8.60 -3.87 8.65
C GLN A 26 -9.13 -2.46 8.85
N LEU A 27 -8.25 -1.46 8.72
CA LEU A 27 -8.64 -0.06 8.85
C LEU A 27 -9.58 0.36 7.71
N MET A 28 -9.28 -0.04 6.49
CA MET A 28 -10.13 0.26 5.35
C MET A 28 -11.54 -0.29 5.54
N ASP A 29 -11.65 -1.49 6.13
CA ASP A 29 -12.91 -2.17 6.30
C ASP A 29 -13.74 -1.63 7.47
N THR A 30 -13.12 -1.01 8.46
CA THR A 30 -13.77 -0.66 9.72
C THR A 30 -13.87 0.83 10.01
N VAL A 31 -12.99 1.65 9.45
CA VAL A 31 -12.96 3.10 9.72
C VAL A 31 -13.86 3.83 8.73
N PRO A 32 -14.90 4.54 9.20
CA PRO A 32 -15.84 5.21 8.28
C PRO A 32 -15.19 6.21 7.32
N GLN A 33 -14.09 6.83 7.73
CA GLN A 33 -13.33 7.76 6.90
C GLN A 33 -12.88 7.12 5.57
N PHE A 34 -12.71 5.80 5.54
CA PHE A 34 -12.22 5.08 4.38
C PHE A 34 -13.31 4.37 3.59
N ALA A 35 -14.57 4.69 3.87
CA ALA A 35 -15.71 4.04 3.20
C ALA A 35 -15.66 4.22 1.67
N GLY A 36 -15.16 5.36 1.20
CA GLY A 36 -15.06 5.62 -0.24
C GLY A 36 -14.17 4.63 -0.95
N ILE A 37 -12.96 4.42 -0.45
CA ILE A 37 -12.04 3.45 -1.07
C ILE A 37 -12.48 2.02 -0.80
N ARG A 38 -13.11 1.77 0.37
CA ARG A 38 -13.64 0.43 0.66
C ARG A 38 -14.69 0.02 -0.39
N ALA A 39 -15.54 0.96 -0.77
CA ALA A 39 -16.59 0.71 -1.76
C ALA A 39 -16.03 0.36 -3.14
N MET A 40 -14.79 0.71 -3.44
CA MET A 40 -14.12 0.39 -4.70
C MET A 40 -13.54 -1.01 -4.73
N HIS A 41 -13.58 -1.72 -3.61
CA HIS A 41 -13.05 -3.07 -3.48
C HIS A 41 -14.16 -4.11 -3.49
N PRO A 42 -13.85 -5.38 -3.85
CA PRO A 42 -14.84 -6.46 -3.73
C PRO A 42 -15.27 -6.68 -2.29
N GLU A 43 -16.35 -7.41 -2.10
CA GLU A 43 -16.84 -7.76 -0.77
C GLU A 43 -15.76 -8.40 0.09
N SER A 44 -15.02 -9.38 -0.47
CA SER A 44 -13.88 -9.96 0.21
C SER A 44 -12.62 -9.18 -0.13
N LEU A 45 -11.88 -8.76 0.89
CA LEU A 45 -10.62 -8.05 0.72
C LEU A 45 -9.41 -8.99 0.60
N GLN A 46 -9.62 -10.30 0.69
CA GLN A 46 -8.51 -11.25 0.71
C GLN A 46 -7.65 -11.18 -0.55
N GLY A 47 -8.27 -11.12 -1.72
CA GLY A 47 -7.53 -11.03 -2.98
C GLY A 47 -6.71 -9.75 -3.09
N SER A 48 -7.30 -8.63 -2.70
CA SER A 48 -6.61 -7.33 -2.71
C SER A 48 -5.46 -7.33 -1.71
N ARG A 49 -5.69 -7.91 -0.52
CA ARG A 49 -4.67 -8.03 0.53
C ARG A 49 -3.48 -8.84 0.02
N ASP A 50 -3.73 -9.98 -0.62
CA ASP A 50 -2.66 -10.84 -1.11
C ASP A 50 -1.84 -10.16 -2.19
N LYS A 51 -2.50 -9.46 -3.10
CA LYS A 51 -1.80 -8.74 -4.17
C LYS A 51 -0.97 -7.58 -3.63
N LEU A 52 -1.51 -6.81 -2.68
CA LEU A 52 -0.76 -5.70 -2.08
C LEU A 52 0.44 -6.24 -1.31
N PHE A 53 0.27 -7.30 -0.56
CA PHE A 53 1.38 -7.94 0.15
C PHE A 53 2.50 -8.31 -0.82
N MET A 54 2.18 -8.99 -1.91
CA MET A 54 3.17 -9.40 -2.90
C MET A 54 3.86 -8.20 -3.56
N PHE A 55 3.08 -7.16 -3.87
CA PHE A 55 3.61 -5.96 -4.48
C PHE A 55 4.55 -5.22 -3.51
N LEU A 56 4.11 -5.01 -2.27
CA LEU A 56 4.92 -4.29 -1.28
C LEU A 56 6.20 -5.03 -0.93
N SER A 57 6.19 -6.36 -0.95
CA SER A 57 7.41 -7.15 -0.72
C SER A 57 8.52 -6.68 -1.65
N GLY A 58 8.29 -6.68 -2.96
CA GLY A 58 9.28 -6.22 -3.93
C GLY A 58 9.53 -4.72 -3.87
N TRP A 59 8.47 -3.94 -3.68
CA TRP A 59 8.55 -2.48 -3.62
C TRP A 59 9.44 -1.99 -2.47
N PHE A 60 9.41 -2.70 -1.35
CA PHE A 60 10.26 -2.39 -0.19
C PHE A 60 11.68 -2.95 -0.31
N GLY A 61 11.99 -3.65 -1.37
CA GLY A 61 13.34 -4.21 -1.59
C GLY A 61 13.50 -5.67 -1.19
N GLY A 62 12.41 -6.36 -0.89
CA GLY A 62 12.40 -7.79 -0.63
C GLY A 62 12.15 -8.62 -1.87
N PRO A 63 11.74 -9.90 -1.71
CA PRO A 63 11.44 -10.75 -2.85
C PRO A 63 10.34 -10.16 -3.73
N ASP A 64 10.54 -10.22 -5.04
CA ASP A 64 9.66 -9.58 -6.02
C ASP A 64 8.47 -10.48 -6.36
N LEU A 65 7.68 -10.80 -5.36
CA LEU A 65 6.62 -11.80 -5.43
C LEU A 65 5.55 -11.49 -6.47
N PHE A 66 5.18 -10.22 -6.60
CA PHE A 66 4.15 -9.83 -7.56
C PHE A 66 4.63 -10.05 -8.99
N VAL A 67 5.85 -9.60 -9.29
CA VAL A 67 6.40 -9.74 -10.63
C VAL A 67 6.60 -11.22 -10.99
N GLU A 68 7.04 -12.03 -10.04
CA GLU A 68 7.22 -13.47 -10.28
C GLU A 68 5.90 -14.16 -10.63
N LYS A 69 4.81 -13.74 -10.03
CA LYS A 69 3.49 -14.38 -10.24
C LYS A 69 2.70 -13.76 -11.39
N PHE A 70 2.70 -12.43 -11.51
CA PHE A 70 1.82 -11.69 -12.42
C PHE A 70 2.56 -10.91 -13.51
N GLY A 71 3.89 -10.80 -13.44
CA GLY A 71 4.66 -9.96 -14.33
C GLY A 71 4.66 -8.51 -13.89
N HIS A 72 4.97 -7.60 -14.81
CA HIS A 72 5.06 -6.17 -14.50
C HIS A 72 3.76 -5.66 -13.88
N PRO A 73 3.83 -4.91 -12.75
CA PRO A 73 2.63 -4.47 -12.04
C PRO A 73 1.67 -3.60 -12.86
N ARG A 74 2.18 -2.72 -13.73
CA ARG A 74 1.36 -1.82 -14.55
C ARG A 74 0.29 -1.13 -13.69
N LEU A 75 0.72 -0.51 -12.60
CA LEU A 75 -0.20 0.01 -11.58
C LEU A 75 -1.27 0.94 -12.14
N ARG A 76 -0.87 1.92 -12.98
CA ARG A 76 -1.83 2.85 -13.53
C ARG A 76 -2.88 2.15 -14.40
N ALA A 77 -2.43 1.23 -15.26
CA ALA A 77 -3.36 0.50 -16.12
C ALA A 77 -4.36 -0.33 -15.30
N ARG A 78 -3.91 -0.96 -14.22
CA ARG A 78 -4.77 -1.78 -13.38
C ARG A 78 -5.79 -0.94 -12.60
N HIS A 79 -5.52 0.36 -12.39
CA HIS A 79 -6.41 1.25 -11.65
C HIS A 79 -7.33 2.07 -12.55
N LEU A 80 -7.13 2.04 -13.87
CA LEU A 80 -7.98 2.79 -14.80
C LEU A 80 -9.47 2.46 -14.71
N PRO A 81 -9.89 1.20 -14.44
CA PRO A 81 -11.31 0.89 -14.27
C PRO A 81 -11.97 1.59 -13.08
N PHE A 82 -11.19 2.15 -12.15
CA PHE A 82 -11.71 2.80 -10.95
C PHE A 82 -11.61 4.32 -11.10
N ALA A 83 -12.62 5.03 -10.57
CA ALA A 83 -12.60 6.50 -10.56
C ALA A 83 -11.74 6.99 -9.39
N ILE A 84 -10.52 7.40 -9.67
CA ILE A 84 -9.56 7.83 -8.64
C ILE A 84 -9.25 9.31 -8.80
N GLY A 85 -9.79 10.11 -7.90
CA GLY A 85 -9.47 11.53 -7.80
C GLY A 85 -8.65 11.81 -6.55
N ALA A 86 -8.57 13.08 -6.16
CA ALA A 86 -7.81 13.49 -4.98
C ALA A 86 -8.37 12.88 -3.69
N ALA A 87 -9.69 12.76 -3.58
CA ALA A 87 -10.32 12.21 -2.37
C ALA A 87 -9.92 10.75 -2.15
N GLU A 88 -9.95 9.93 -3.19
CA GLU A 88 -9.56 8.53 -3.11
C GLU A 88 -8.08 8.37 -2.82
N ARG A 89 -7.24 9.18 -3.47
CA ARG A 89 -5.81 9.22 -3.19
C ARG A 89 -5.56 9.53 -1.72
N ASP A 90 -6.21 10.57 -1.20
CA ASP A 90 -6.00 11.02 0.18
C ASP A 90 -6.47 9.97 1.18
N GLN A 91 -7.61 9.32 0.93
CA GLN A 91 -8.11 8.25 1.79
C GLN A 91 -7.12 7.07 1.83
N TRP A 92 -6.62 6.66 0.68
CA TRP A 92 -5.67 5.55 0.59
C TRP A 92 -4.39 5.85 1.38
N VAL A 93 -3.84 7.05 1.17
CA VAL A 93 -2.61 7.46 1.87
C VAL A 93 -2.85 7.57 3.37
N ALA A 94 -3.96 8.18 3.78
CA ALA A 94 -4.31 8.30 5.21
C ALA A 94 -4.45 6.92 5.87
N CYS A 95 -5.10 5.99 5.19
CA CYS A 95 -5.24 4.62 5.67
C CYS A 95 -3.88 3.95 5.87
N MET A 96 -2.97 4.12 4.91
CA MET A 96 -1.63 3.55 5.00
C MET A 96 -0.82 4.18 6.14
N VAL A 97 -0.94 5.50 6.34
CA VAL A 97 -0.26 6.20 7.44
C VAL A 97 -0.72 5.63 8.78
N LEU A 98 -2.03 5.47 8.97
CA LEU A 98 -2.56 4.88 10.21
C LEU A 98 -2.06 3.46 10.41
N ALA A 99 -2.02 2.66 9.34
CA ALA A 99 -1.52 1.29 9.43
C ALA A 99 -0.06 1.26 9.84
N MET A 100 0.76 2.15 9.27
CA MET A 100 2.18 2.26 9.63
C MET A 100 2.35 2.66 11.10
N GLU A 101 1.55 3.62 11.58
CA GLU A 101 1.59 4.04 12.98
C GLU A 101 1.19 2.91 13.91
N ASP A 102 0.12 2.20 13.59
CA ASP A 102 -0.37 1.08 14.40
C ASP A 102 0.61 -0.09 14.45
N CYS A 103 1.41 -0.26 13.40
CA CYS A 103 2.45 -1.29 13.36
C CYS A 103 3.75 -0.84 14.02
N GLY A 104 3.80 0.37 14.55
CA GLY A 104 4.97 0.86 15.27
C GLY A 104 6.18 1.15 14.38
N ILE A 105 5.95 1.48 13.11
CA ILE A 105 7.05 1.79 12.19
C ILE A 105 7.70 3.10 12.62
N GLU A 106 9.03 3.10 12.69
CA GLU A 106 9.82 4.24 13.13
C GLU A 106 9.52 5.47 12.29
N GLU A 107 9.50 6.65 12.93
CA GLU A 107 9.03 7.89 12.29
C GLU A 107 9.81 8.26 11.03
N GLY A 108 11.12 8.16 11.04
CA GLY A 108 11.94 8.49 9.87
C GLY A 108 11.62 7.64 8.66
N LEU A 109 11.47 6.34 8.89
CA LEU A 109 11.07 5.41 7.84
C LEU A 109 9.64 5.72 7.38
N ARG A 110 8.73 6.00 8.33
CA ARG A 110 7.35 6.33 8.04
C ARG A 110 7.24 7.56 7.15
N GLN A 111 8.01 8.62 7.44
CA GLN A 111 8.04 9.83 6.62
C GLN A 111 8.56 9.56 5.20
N HIS A 112 9.61 8.76 5.11
CA HIS A 112 10.17 8.38 3.81
C HIS A 112 9.14 7.60 2.98
N LEU A 113 8.51 6.61 3.59
CA LEU A 113 7.49 5.79 2.90
C LEU A 113 6.25 6.59 2.55
N LEU A 114 5.83 7.52 3.41
CA LEU A 114 4.69 8.39 3.14
C LEU A 114 4.88 9.14 1.83
N LYS A 115 6.05 9.72 1.63
CA LYS A 115 6.34 10.45 0.40
C LYS A 115 6.24 9.55 -0.82
N SER A 116 6.81 8.36 -0.73
CA SER A 116 6.77 7.39 -1.82
C SER A 116 5.35 6.89 -2.09
N PHE A 117 4.58 6.60 -1.04
CA PHE A 117 3.18 6.18 -1.18
C PHE A 117 2.34 7.29 -1.79
N PHE A 118 2.52 8.53 -1.34
CA PHE A 118 1.76 9.65 -1.89
C PHE A 118 2.04 9.81 -3.40
N ASN A 119 3.31 9.80 -3.78
CA ASN A 119 3.67 9.95 -5.20
C ASN A 119 3.08 8.83 -6.05
N THR A 120 3.13 7.60 -5.55
CA THR A 120 2.58 6.45 -6.28
C THR A 120 1.05 6.54 -6.37
N ALA A 121 0.39 6.87 -5.27
CA ALA A 121 -1.07 7.01 -5.25
C ALA A 121 -1.54 8.18 -6.14
N ASP A 122 -0.82 9.29 -6.13
CA ASP A 122 -1.13 10.43 -6.99
C ASP A 122 -1.00 10.06 -8.46
N PHE A 123 -0.02 9.23 -8.80
CA PHE A 123 0.16 8.74 -10.18
C PHE A 123 -1.02 7.89 -10.65
N MET A 124 -1.77 7.28 -9.72
CA MET A 124 -2.95 6.48 -10.06
C MET A 124 -4.18 7.32 -10.38
N ARG A 125 -4.16 8.63 -10.10
CA ARG A 125 -5.33 9.48 -10.33
C ARG A 125 -5.69 9.48 -11.80
N ASN A 126 -6.97 9.41 -12.07
CA ASN A 126 -7.53 9.46 -13.44
C ASN A 126 -8.76 10.35 -13.52
N LYS A 127 -9.07 11.11 -12.45
CA LYS A 127 -10.16 12.08 -12.40
C LYS A 127 -9.63 13.39 -11.85
N ASP A 128 -10.20 14.48 -12.33
CA ASP A 128 -9.92 15.82 -11.83
C ASP A 128 -10.60 16.02 -10.47
N GLY A 129 -9.85 16.51 -9.53
CA GLY A 129 -10.36 16.82 -8.18
C GLY A 129 -10.28 15.66 -7.22
#